data_a52423b659d0ed8d93451b379b388914
#
_entry.id   a52423b659d0ed8d93451b379b388914
#
_cell.length_a   1.000
_cell.length_b   1.000
_cell.length_c   1.000
_cell.angle_alpha   90.00
_cell.angle_beta   90.00
_cell.angle_gamma   90.00
#
_symmetry.space_group_name_H-M   'P 1'
#
loop_
_entity.id
_entity.type
_entity.pdbx_description
1 polymer ?
#
loop_
_entity_poly.entity_id
_entity_poly.type
_entity_poly.pdbx_seq_one_letter_code
_entity_poly.pdbx_strand_id
1 'polypeptide(L)'
;EDLTRLSACDAWEVRDVVAHLTASVDLYDATISRGIKGDSTPPGGLTSAGVSSLTTRLEENTQRVIDLRQNIGDQLLTTFTTRCEDLTRLLEGLAGRDWEKLCYHPGKVISVATYVDLRLAELAIHEWDIRSKLDVSAQLSRQCLPAVMDLMPAFVVGTMFRPGSMQTETIRFRFELTGSVPGNHDIVVENGNVHMESTGETTASVTFRCDTETFALLAYGRTSLYKAESEGRLTVQGNRKFASLISG
;
A
#
# COMPACT_ATOMS: atom_id res chain seq x y z
N GLU A 1 -24.80 -0.41 6.17
CA GLU A 1 -25.32 0.48 7.17
C GLU A 1 -24.82 1.90 6.95
N ASP A 2 -24.05 2.56 7.72
CA ASP A 2 -23.78 3.99 7.50
C ASP A 2 -22.53 4.24 6.63
N LEU A 3 -22.72 4.31 5.34
CA LEU A 3 -21.65 4.58 4.37
C LEU A 3 -21.11 6.03 4.45
N THR A 4 -21.77 6.91 5.22
CA THR A 4 -21.35 8.31 5.39
C THR A 4 -20.42 8.52 6.60
N ARG A 5 -20.13 7.46 7.36
CA ARG A 5 -19.18 7.55 8.47
C ARG A 5 -17.76 7.76 7.95
N LEU A 6 -16.97 8.53 8.68
CA LEU A 6 -15.55 8.71 8.40
C LEU A 6 -14.79 7.38 8.57
N SER A 7 -13.91 7.09 7.65
CA SER A 7 -12.94 6.00 7.73
C SER A 7 -11.64 6.47 8.43
N ALA A 8 -10.66 5.60 8.58
CA ALA A 8 -9.31 5.98 9.01
C ALA A 8 -8.43 6.51 7.86
N CYS A 9 -8.97 6.61 6.65
CA CYS A 9 -8.29 7.17 5.49
C CYS A 9 -8.58 8.67 5.38
N ASP A 10 -7.93 9.48 6.22
CA ASP A 10 -8.04 10.94 6.25
C ASP A 10 -9.48 11.47 6.25
N ALA A 11 -9.86 12.27 5.25
CA ALA A 11 -11.19 12.86 5.10
C ALA A 11 -12.19 11.95 4.37
N TRP A 12 -11.85 10.69 4.07
CA TRP A 12 -12.70 9.78 3.33
C TRP A 12 -13.76 9.14 4.20
N GLU A 13 -14.98 9.18 3.72
CA GLU A 13 -16.08 8.38 4.26
C GLU A 13 -15.96 6.91 3.80
N VAL A 14 -16.66 6.00 4.46
CA VAL A 14 -16.70 4.57 4.07
C VAL A 14 -17.07 4.40 2.59
N ARG A 15 -18.05 5.19 2.09
CA ARG A 15 -18.45 5.14 0.68
C ARG A 15 -17.33 5.57 -0.28
N ASP A 16 -16.44 6.46 0.13
CA ASP A 16 -15.30 6.87 -0.69
C ASP A 16 -14.26 5.75 -0.79
N VAL A 17 -14.01 5.06 0.32
CA VAL A 17 -13.15 3.87 0.35
C VAL A 17 -13.72 2.77 -0.54
N VAL A 18 -15.01 2.48 -0.44
CA VAL A 18 -15.67 1.47 -1.30
C VAL A 18 -15.62 1.89 -2.77
N ALA A 19 -15.85 3.17 -3.08
CA ALA A 19 -15.75 3.67 -4.45
C ALA A 19 -14.32 3.56 -5.01
N HIS A 20 -13.31 3.86 -4.18
CA HIS A 20 -11.90 3.66 -4.54
C HIS A 20 -11.60 2.19 -4.86
N LEU A 21 -12.00 1.29 -3.97
CA LEU A 21 -11.81 -0.15 -4.19
C LEU A 21 -12.58 -0.66 -5.43
N THR A 22 -13.75 -0.07 -5.73
CA THR A 22 -14.54 -0.40 -6.91
C THR A 22 -13.88 0.09 -8.20
N ALA A 23 -13.39 1.33 -8.21
CA ALA A 23 -12.69 1.90 -9.37
C ALA A 23 -11.39 1.15 -9.67
N SER A 24 -10.70 0.68 -8.64
CA SER A 24 -9.45 -0.08 -8.81
C SER A 24 -9.71 -1.47 -9.41
N VAL A 25 -10.82 -2.15 -9.07
CA VAL A 25 -11.13 -3.48 -9.66
C VAL A 25 -11.19 -3.44 -11.18
N ASP A 26 -11.81 -2.41 -11.76
CA ASP A 26 -11.89 -2.28 -13.22
C ASP A 26 -10.50 -2.20 -13.87
N LEU A 27 -9.58 -1.49 -13.21
CA LEU A 27 -8.21 -1.40 -13.70
C LEU A 27 -7.49 -2.74 -13.56
N TYR A 28 -7.66 -3.47 -12.45
CA TYR A 28 -7.08 -4.80 -12.25
C TYR A 28 -7.59 -5.78 -13.31
N ASP A 29 -8.90 -5.87 -13.52
CA ASP A 29 -9.49 -6.75 -14.52
C ASP A 29 -8.96 -6.44 -15.92
N ALA A 30 -9.04 -5.18 -16.35
CA ALA A 30 -8.61 -4.76 -17.67
C ALA A 30 -7.13 -5.03 -17.93
N THR A 31 -6.26 -4.77 -16.95
CA THR A 31 -4.81 -4.93 -17.12
C THR A 31 -4.37 -6.38 -17.07
N ILE A 32 -4.94 -7.18 -16.16
CA ILE A 32 -4.63 -8.62 -16.06
C ILE A 32 -5.14 -9.35 -17.30
N SER A 33 -6.39 -9.11 -17.73
CA SER A 33 -6.98 -9.70 -18.93
C SER A 33 -6.17 -9.43 -20.20
N ARG A 34 -5.52 -8.27 -20.31
CA ARG A 34 -4.60 -7.91 -21.40
C ARG A 34 -3.23 -8.58 -21.23
N GLY A 35 -2.67 -8.50 -20.01
CA GLY A 35 -1.35 -9.04 -19.69
C GLY A 35 -1.24 -10.54 -19.96
N ILE A 36 -2.26 -11.32 -19.60
CA ILE A 36 -2.29 -12.77 -19.88
C ILE A 36 -2.32 -13.10 -21.39
N LYS A 37 -2.71 -12.14 -22.23
CA LYS A 37 -2.66 -12.21 -23.70
C LYS A 37 -1.35 -11.64 -24.27
N GLY A 38 -0.41 -11.19 -23.42
CA GLY A 38 0.88 -10.62 -23.81
C GLY A 38 0.85 -9.13 -24.12
N ASP A 39 -0.22 -8.43 -23.75
CA ASP A 39 -0.37 -6.98 -23.95
C ASP A 39 -0.23 -6.23 -22.62
N SER A 40 0.93 -5.64 -22.38
CA SER A 40 1.22 -4.82 -21.21
C SER A 40 1.11 -3.30 -21.48
N THR A 41 0.44 -2.90 -22.57
CA THR A 41 0.18 -1.49 -22.86
C THR A 41 -0.95 -0.95 -21.98
N PRO A 42 -1.00 0.38 -21.73
CA PRO A 42 -2.03 0.98 -20.91
C PRO A 42 -3.43 0.72 -21.51
N PRO A 43 -4.45 0.45 -20.67
CA PRO A 43 -5.84 0.50 -21.08
C PRO A 43 -6.19 1.88 -21.66
N GLY A 44 -7.23 1.93 -22.49
CA GLY A 44 -7.62 3.16 -23.19
C GLY A 44 -7.76 4.38 -22.25
N GLY A 45 -7.18 5.49 -22.63
CA GLY A 45 -7.22 6.75 -21.86
C GLY A 45 -6.18 6.90 -20.76
N LEU A 46 -5.36 5.88 -20.49
CA LEU A 46 -4.29 5.95 -19.50
C LEU A 46 -2.93 6.29 -20.11
N THR A 47 -2.08 6.97 -19.36
CA THR A 47 -0.71 7.30 -19.74
C THR A 47 0.19 6.06 -19.68
N SER A 48 1.31 6.07 -20.42
CA SER A 48 2.31 5.00 -20.36
C SER A 48 2.86 4.79 -18.95
N ALA A 49 3.23 3.54 -18.64
CA ALA A 49 3.77 3.20 -17.32
C ALA A 49 5.02 4.05 -16.97
N GLY A 50 5.06 4.58 -15.76
CA GLY A 50 6.19 5.34 -15.23
C GLY A 50 6.30 6.79 -15.73
N VAL A 51 5.38 7.27 -16.56
CA VAL A 51 5.43 8.65 -17.09
C VAL A 51 4.86 9.66 -16.09
N SER A 52 3.73 9.34 -15.44
CA SER A 52 3.09 10.23 -14.49
C SER A 52 3.80 10.21 -13.12
N SER A 53 3.92 11.38 -12.48
CA SER A 53 4.41 11.49 -11.11
C SER A 53 3.47 10.77 -10.13
N LEU A 54 3.94 10.45 -8.93
CA LEU A 54 3.08 9.88 -7.89
C LEU A 54 1.92 10.83 -7.55
N THR A 55 2.20 12.12 -7.43
CA THR A 55 1.18 13.16 -7.13
C THR A 55 0.09 13.16 -8.19
N THR A 56 0.46 13.21 -9.48
CA THR A 56 -0.49 13.18 -10.59
C THR A 56 -1.36 11.92 -10.55
N ARG A 57 -0.76 10.76 -10.28
CA ARG A 57 -1.51 9.49 -10.17
C ARG A 57 -2.50 9.48 -9.01
N LEU A 58 -2.15 10.06 -7.87
CA LEU A 58 -3.05 10.20 -6.73
C LEU A 58 -4.23 11.13 -7.04
N GLU A 59 -3.97 12.25 -7.71
CA GLU A 59 -5.01 13.19 -8.16
C GLU A 59 -5.97 12.54 -9.15
N GLU A 60 -5.45 11.86 -10.18
CA GLU A 60 -6.24 11.12 -11.17
C GLU A 60 -7.06 9.99 -10.52
N ASN A 61 -6.50 9.32 -9.52
CA ASN A 61 -7.21 8.30 -8.77
C ASN A 61 -8.36 8.89 -7.95
N THR A 62 -8.11 10.00 -7.26
CA THR A 62 -9.14 10.72 -6.50
C THR A 62 -10.28 11.17 -7.40
N GLN A 63 -9.98 11.71 -8.59
CA GLN A 63 -11.01 12.14 -9.53
C GLN A 63 -11.86 10.94 -10.02
N ARG A 64 -11.23 9.81 -10.33
CA ARG A 64 -11.96 8.58 -10.71
C ARG A 64 -12.90 8.09 -9.61
N VAL A 65 -12.49 8.18 -8.36
CA VAL A 65 -13.34 7.81 -7.21
C VAL A 65 -14.57 8.72 -7.13
N ILE A 66 -14.37 10.03 -7.27
CA ILE A 66 -15.46 11.01 -7.25
C ILE A 66 -16.45 10.75 -8.40
N ASP A 67 -15.93 10.60 -9.62
CA ASP A 67 -16.75 10.35 -10.82
C ASP A 67 -17.55 9.04 -10.68
N LEU A 68 -16.89 7.97 -10.24
CA LEU A 68 -17.55 6.68 -10.04
C LEU A 68 -18.67 6.79 -9.01
N ARG A 69 -18.40 7.40 -7.86
CA ARG A 69 -19.38 7.58 -6.79
C ARG A 69 -20.61 8.35 -7.27
N GLN A 70 -20.40 9.42 -8.04
CA GLN A 70 -21.49 10.23 -8.60
C GLN A 70 -22.34 9.44 -9.61
N ASN A 71 -21.69 8.62 -10.43
CA ASN A 71 -22.36 7.86 -11.49
C ASN A 71 -23.13 6.64 -10.98
N ILE A 72 -22.63 5.98 -9.92
CA ILE A 72 -23.22 4.71 -9.44
C ILE A 72 -24.26 4.95 -8.33
N GLY A 73 -24.06 5.97 -7.49
CA GLY A 73 -25.01 6.31 -6.43
C GLY A 73 -25.29 5.14 -5.48
N ASP A 74 -26.55 4.80 -5.30
CA ASP A 74 -27.01 3.75 -4.36
C ASP A 74 -26.60 2.32 -4.78
N GLN A 75 -26.15 2.14 -6.01
CA GLN A 75 -25.71 0.82 -6.51
C GLN A 75 -24.24 0.50 -6.15
N LEU A 76 -23.57 1.35 -5.35
CA LEU A 76 -22.15 1.21 -5.07
C LEU A 76 -21.76 -0.16 -4.51
N LEU A 77 -22.46 -0.65 -3.49
CA LEU A 77 -22.15 -1.95 -2.89
C LEU A 77 -22.42 -3.12 -3.84
N THR A 78 -23.53 -3.09 -4.55
CA THR A 78 -23.86 -4.13 -5.54
C THR A 78 -22.80 -4.15 -6.65
N THR A 79 -22.43 -2.98 -7.16
CA THR A 79 -21.38 -2.84 -8.18
C THR A 79 -20.04 -3.34 -7.68
N PHE A 80 -19.63 -2.98 -6.46
CA PHE A 80 -18.41 -3.48 -5.85
C PHE A 80 -18.37 -5.00 -5.77
N THR A 81 -19.46 -5.61 -5.25
CA THR A 81 -19.57 -7.07 -5.13
C THR A 81 -19.45 -7.75 -6.48
N THR A 82 -20.25 -7.32 -7.46
CA THR A 82 -20.24 -7.92 -8.81
C THR A 82 -18.86 -7.84 -9.47
N ARG A 83 -18.19 -6.67 -9.40
CA ARG A 83 -16.86 -6.51 -9.98
C ARG A 83 -15.80 -7.35 -9.28
N CYS A 84 -15.86 -7.46 -7.94
CA CYS A 84 -14.96 -8.35 -7.20
C CYS A 84 -15.18 -9.82 -7.58
N GLU A 85 -16.40 -10.27 -7.77
CA GLU A 85 -16.72 -11.63 -8.25
C GLU A 85 -16.18 -11.88 -9.66
N ASP A 86 -16.28 -10.89 -10.57
CA ASP A 86 -15.75 -10.97 -11.92
C ASP A 86 -14.22 -11.10 -11.90
N LEU A 87 -13.52 -10.25 -11.13
CA LEU A 87 -12.07 -10.35 -10.96
C LEU A 87 -11.67 -11.70 -10.33
N THR A 88 -12.40 -12.18 -9.33
CA THR A 88 -12.14 -13.48 -8.72
C THR A 88 -12.22 -14.60 -9.74
N ARG A 89 -13.28 -14.61 -10.58
CA ARG A 89 -13.43 -15.60 -11.67
C ARG A 89 -12.29 -15.53 -12.69
N LEU A 90 -11.82 -14.32 -13.02
CA LEU A 90 -10.65 -14.15 -13.87
C LEU A 90 -9.42 -14.82 -13.25
N LEU A 91 -9.14 -14.52 -11.96
CA LEU A 91 -7.96 -15.04 -11.26
C LEU A 91 -8.02 -16.58 -11.09
N GLU A 92 -9.18 -17.15 -10.79
CA GLU A 92 -9.38 -18.59 -10.68
C GLU A 92 -9.14 -19.32 -12.01
N GLY A 93 -9.34 -18.64 -13.14
CA GLY A 93 -9.10 -19.16 -14.46
C GLY A 93 -7.64 -19.13 -14.93
N LEU A 94 -6.71 -18.53 -14.15
CA LEU A 94 -5.31 -18.39 -14.53
C LEU A 94 -4.55 -19.72 -14.43
N ALA A 95 -3.77 -20.04 -15.47
CA ALA A 95 -2.79 -21.12 -15.41
C ALA A 95 -1.51 -20.66 -14.67
N GLY A 96 -0.72 -21.61 -14.14
CA GLY A 96 0.49 -21.27 -13.38
C GLY A 96 1.44 -20.31 -14.09
N ARG A 97 1.63 -20.45 -15.42
CA ARG A 97 2.46 -19.55 -16.24
C ARG A 97 1.90 -18.13 -16.41
N ASP A 98 0.61 -17.92 -16.15
CA ASP A 98 -0.01 -16.62 -16.35
C ASP A 98 0.36 -15.65 -15.22
N TRP A 99 0.73 -16.15 -14.04
CA TRP A 99 1.16 -15.36 -12.92
C TRP A 99 2.47 -14.59 -13.14
N GLU A 100 3.34 -15.11 -14.04
CA GLU A 100 4.61 -14.47 -14.40
C GLU A 100 4.47 -13.48 -15.56
N LYS A 101 3.33 -13.48 -16.26
CA LYS A 101 3.10 -12.57 -17.38
C LYS A 101 3.07 -11.12 -16.91
N LEU A 102 3.56 -10.24 -17.78
CA LEU A 102 3.65 -8.82 -17.51
C LEU A 102 2.33 -8.12 -17.85
N CYS A 103 1.90 -7.24 -16.99
CA CYS A 103 0.74 -6.39 -17.18
C CYS A 103 1.06 -4.92 -16.85
N TYR A 104 0.22 -4.03 -17.36
CA TYR A 104 0.34 -2.61 -17.12
C TYR A 104 0.06 -2.28 -15.64
N HIS A 105 0.86 -1.41 -15.07
CA HIS A 105 0.55 -0.68 -13.83
C HIS A 105 1.00 0.78 -14.04
N PRO A 106 0.28 1.79 -13.53
CA PRO A 106 0.63 3.20 -13.78
C PRO A 106 2.06 3.59 -13.40
N GLY A 107 2.65 2.96 -12.40
CA GLY A 107 4.03 3.21 -11.97
C GLY A 107 5.09 2.51 -12.81
N LYS A 108 4.84 1.29 -13.26
CA LYS A 108 5.75 0.45 -14.08
C LYS A 108 5.03 -0.81 -14.54
N VAL A 109 5.53 -1.46 -15.58
CA VAL A 109 5.07 -2.80 -15.95
C VAL A 109 5.50 -3.81 -14.86
N ILE A 110 4.58 -4.65 -14.40
CA ILE A 110 4.78 -5.64 -13.33
C ILE A 110 4.17 -6.99 -13.70
N SER A 111 4.52 -8.05 -12.97
CA SER A 111 3.87 -9.35 -13.15
C SER A 111 2.43 -9.35 -12.63
N VAL A 112 1.62 -10.27 -13.14
CA VAL A 112 0.25 -10.51 -12.64
C VAL A 112 0.31 -10.85 -11.14
N ALA A 113 1.25 -11.69 -10.69
CA ALA A 113 1.43 -12.01 -9.27
C ALA A 113 1.64 -10.75 -8.43
N THR A 114 2.60 -9.90 -8.79
CA THR A 114 2.84 -8.63 -8.07
C THR A 114 1.60 -7.72 -8.08
N TYR A 115 0.82 -7.74 -9.16
CA TYR A 115 -0.38 -6.92 -9.24
C TYR A 115 -1.47 -7.43 -8.29
N VAL A 116 -1.57 -8.75 -8.12
CA VAL A 116 -2.49 -9.35 -7.13
C VAL A 116 -2.03 -9.04 -5.70
N ASP A 117 -0.72 -9.06 -5.41
CA ASP A 117 -0.19 -8.63 -4.10
C ASP A 117 -0.56 -7.17 -3.79
N LEU A 118 -0.47 -6.27 -4.79
CA LEU A 118 -0.97 -4.90 -4.65
C LEU A 118 -2.45 -4.87 -4.28
N ARG A 119 -3.28 -5.70 -4.92
CA ARG A 119 -4.72 -5.79 -4.60
C ARG A 119 -4.96 -6.30 -3.18
N LEU A 120 -4.23 -7.31 -2.73
CA LEU A 120 -4.33 -7.83 -1.37
C LEU A 120 -3.94 -6.77 -0.33
N ALA A 121 -2.89 -6.02 -0.57
CA ALA A 121 -2.48 -4.91 0.29
C ALA A 121 -3.53 -3.79 0.35
N GLU A 122 -4.07 -3.37 -0.80
CA GLU A 122 -5.16 -2.40 -0.92
C GLU A 122 -6.39 -2.83 -0.09
N LEU A 123 -6.81 -4.09 -0.27
CA LEU A 123 -7.95 -4.63 0.47
C LEU A 123 -7.69 -4.68 1.97
N ALA A 124 -6.50 -5.13 2.40
CA ALA A 124 -6.16 -5.25 3.82
C ALA A 124 -6.14 -3.88 4.52
N ILE A 125 -5.50 -2.89 3.90
CA ILE A 125 -5.39 -1.54 4.47
C ILE A 125 -6.75 -0.85 4.51
N HIS A 126 -7.52 -0.90 3.44
CA HIS A 126 -8.81 -0.21 3.37
C HIS A 126 -9.93 -0.92 4.15
N GLU A 127 -9.86 -2.24 4.30
CA GLU A 127 -10.73 -2.96 5.23
C GLU A 127 -10.44 -2.53 6.67
N TRP A 128 -9.18 -2.39 7.03
CA TRP A 128 -8.76 -1.85 8.31
C TRP A 128 -9.21 -0.39 8.49
N ASP A 129 -9.08 0.46 7.46
CA ASP A 129 -9.53 1.86 7.49
C ASP A 129 -11.01 2.00 7.87
N ILE A 130 -11.84 1.05 7.43
CA ILE A 130 -13.26 1.01 7.76
C ILE A 130 -13.47 0.44 9.17
N ARG A 131 -12.90 -0.72 9.48
CA ARG A 131 -13.16 -1.44 10.73
C ARG A 131 -12.58 -0.73 11.95
N SER A 132 -11.40 -0.14 11.85
CA SER A 132 -10.73 0.50 12.98
C SER A 132 -11.51 1.69 13.59
N LYS A 133 -12.46 2.24 12.86
CA LYS A 133 -13.39 3.27 13.37
C LYS A 133 -14.59 2.69 14.12
N LEU A 134 -14.84 1.40 13.97
CA LEU A 134 -15.93 0.68 14.64
C LEU A 134 -15.43 -0.19 15.79
N ASP A 135 -14.21 -0.69 15.65
CA ASP A 135 -13.59 -1.62 16.58
C ASP A 135 -12.12 -1.20 16.81
N VAL A 136 -11.83 -0.71 18.00
CA VAL A 136 -10.48 -0.28 18.40
C VAL A 136 -9.48 -1.44 18.44
N SER A 137 -9.95 -2.69 18.45
CA SER A 137 -9.13 -3.89 18.39
C SER A 137 -8.91 -4.42 16.97
N ALA A 138 -9.40 -3.70 15.95
CA ALA A 138 -9.24 -4.09 14.56
C ALA A 138 -7.76 -4.27 14.18
N GLN A 139 -7.43 -5.41 13.60
CA GLN A 139 -6.10 -5.76 13.12
C GLN A 139 -6.11 -5.95 11.62
N LEU A 140 -4.96 -5.75 10.97
CA LEU A 140 -4.79 -6.14 9.57
C LEU A 140 -4.94 -7.67 9.42
N SER A 141 -5.51 -8.09 8.30
CA SER A 141 -5.59 -9.52 7.98
C SER A 141 -4.20 -10.14 7.94
N ARG A 142 -3.94 -11.10 8.82
CA ARG A 142 -2.65 -11.80 8.90
C ARG A 142 -2.28 -12.51 7.59
N GLN A 143 -3.28 -12.93 6.82
CA GLN A 143 -3.08 -13.60 5.54
C GLN A 143 -2.58 -12.64 4.46
N CYS A 144 -2.86 -11.34 4.57
CA CYS A 144 -2.41 -10.32 3.63
C CYS A 144 -1.04 -9.74 3.98
N LEU A 145 -0.56 -9.89 5.23
CA LEU A 145 0.71 -9.30 5.67
C LEU A 145 1.93 -9.72 4.85
N PRO A 146 2.08 -10.98 4.37
CA PRO A 146 3.17 -11.32 3.45
C PRO A 146 3.16 -10.45 2.18
N ALA A 147 2.04 -10.33 1.50
CA ALA A 147 1.90 -9.49 0.29
C ALA A 147 2.20 -8.00 0.60
N VAL A 148 1.72 -7.49 1.74
CA VAL A 148 2.04 -6.13 2.20
C VAL A 148 3.55 -5.96 2.37
N MET A 149 4.23 -6.92 3.00
CA MET A 149 5.68 -6.83 3.26
C MET A 149 6.51 -6.96 1.98
N ASP A 150 6.10 -7.79 1.03
CA ASP A 150 6.78 -7.92 -0.27
C ASP A 150 6.76 -6.61 -1.08
N LEU A 151 5.75 -5.77 -0.85
CA LEU A 151 5.63 -4.46 -1.49
C LEU A 151 6.41 -3.35 -0.76
N MET A 152 6.79 -3.54 0.51
CA MET A 152 7.41 -2.51 1.34
C MET A 152 8.65 -1.87 0.72
N PRO A 153 9.59 -2.60 0.08
CA PRO A 153 10.77 -1.97 -0.51
C PRO A 153 10.43 -0.87 -1.53
N ALA A 154 9.41 -1.12 -2.36
CA ALA A 154 8.96 -0.13 -3.34
C ALA A 154 8.10 0.98 -2.69
N PHE A 155 7.29 0.63 -1.70
CA PHE A 155 6.39 1.54 -1.02
C PHE A 155 7.15 2.54 -0.14
N VAL A 156 8.10 2.07 0.65
CA VAL A 156 8.95 2.91 1.52
C VAL A 156 9.67 3.99 0.74
N VAL A 157 10.28 3.63 -0.41
CA VAL A 157 10.98 4.58 -1.28
C VAL A 157 10.04 5.62 -1.89
N GLY A 158 8.78 5.26 -2.18
CA GLY A 158 7.82 6.13 -2.84
C GLY A 158 6.98 7.01 -1.91
N THR A 159 6.77 6.60 -0.66
CA THR A 159 5.77 7.19 0.23
C THR A 159 6.28 7.63 1.60
N MET A 160 7.06 6.81 2.30
CA MET A 160 7.55 7.13 3.65
C MET A 160 8.61 8.24 3.65
N PHE A 161 9.42 8.29 2.62
CA PHE A 161 10.48 9.27 2.51
C PHE A 161 10.24 10.19 1.33
N ARG A 162 9.94 11.45 1.61
CA ARG A 162 9.87 12.47 0.56
C ARG A 162 11.28 12.95 0.24
N PRO A 163 11.71 12.89 -1.05
CA PRO A 163 12.96 13.52 -1.46
C PRO A 163 12.87 15.03 -1.17
N GLY A 164 13.70 15.54 -0.31
CA GLY A 164 13.68 16.98 0.00
C GLY A 164 14.47 17.37 1.24
N SER A 165 14.67 16.49 2.22
CA SER A 165 15.66 16.73 3.26
C SER A 165 17.04 16.33 2.73
N MET A 166 17.87 17.32 2.36
CA MET A 166 19.28 17.08 2.08
C MET A 166 19.95 16.62 3.38
N GLN A 167 19.92 15.34 3.64
CA GLN A 167 20.73 14.72 4.67
C GLN A 167 22.13 14.51 4.07
N THR A 168 23.13 15.15 4.65
CA THR A 168 24.53 15.00 4.25
C THR A 168 25.17 13.74 4.86
N GLU A 169 24.49 13.14 5.83
CA GLU A 169 24.96 11.94 6.54
C GLU A 169 24.11 10.74 6.11
N THR A 170 24.74 9.58 5.98
CA THR A 170 24.03 8.32 5.81
C THR A 170 23.28 7.98 7.10
N ILE A 171 21.96 7.82 7.03
CA ILE A 171 21.13 7.42 8.15
C ILE A 171 20.59 6.02 7.88
N ARG A 172 20.79 5.13 8.83
CA ARG A 172 20.32 3.75 8.79
C ARG A 172 19.26 3.54 9.86
N PHE A 173 18.02 3.30 9.43
CA PHE A 173 16.89 2.96 10.28
C PHE A 173 16.68 1.45 10.24
N ARG A 174 16.90 0.78 11.37
CA ARG A 174 16.70 -0.67 11.50
C ARG A 174 15.32 -0.95 12.06
N PHE A 175 14.56 -1.81 11.40
CA PHE A 175 13.31 -2.36 11.90
C PHE A 175 13.50 -3.83 12.24
N GLU A 176 13.40 -4.16 13.52
CA GLU A 176 13.38 -5.53 14.03
C GLU A 176 11.91 -5.93 14.21
N LEU A 177 11.42 -6.73 13.26
CA LEU A 177 10.00 -7.08 13.17
C LEU A 177 9.72 -8.44 13.82
N THR A 178 8.60 -8.49 14.55
CA THR A 178 8.02 -9.71 15.13
C THR A 178 6.65 -9.98 14.50
N GLY A 179 5.98 -11.06 14.91
CA GLY A 179 4.61 -11.37 14.48
C GLY A 179 4.52 -12.22 13.23
N SER A 180 3.62 -11.89 12.30
CA SER A 180 3.25 -12.76 11.18
C SER A 180 4.33 -12.91 10.11
N VAL A 181 5.12 -11.86 9.88
CA VAL A 181 6.26 -11.86 8.95
C VAL A 181 7.46 -11.29 9.69
N PRO A 182 8.10 -12.09 10.55
CA PRO A 182 9.23 -11.62 11.34
C PRO A 182 10.46 -11.43 10.45
N GLY A 183 11.31 -10.46 10.79
CA GLY A 183 12.53 -10.21 10.06
C GLY A 183 13.18 -8.89 10.46
N ASN A 184 14.38 -8.67 9.97
CA ASN A 184 15.11 -7.44 10.20
C ASN A 184 15.36 -6.74 8.88
N HIS A 185 14.98 -5.47 8.81
CA HIS A 185 15.10 -4.65 7.61
C HIS A 185 15.77 -3.33 7.94
N ASP A 186 16.67 -2.90 7.08
CA ASP A 186 17.28 -1.59 7.17
C ASP A 186 16.71 -0.68 6.06
N ILE A 187 16.23 0.49 6.45
CA ILE A 187 15.91 1.59 5.54
C ILE A 187 17.11 2.55 5.59
N VAL A 188 17.75 2.74 4.45
CA VAL A 188 18.96 3.55 4.33
C VAL A 188 18.63 4.81 3.54
N VAL A 189 18.94 5.96 4.14
CA VAL A 189 18.87 7.28 3.50
C VAL A 189 20.30 7.75 3.29
N GLU A 190 20.71 7.87 2.04
CA GLU A 190 22.07 8.25 1.66
C GLU A 190 22.07 9.10 0.39
N ASN A 191 22.75 10.25 0.43
CA ASN A 191 22.89 11.15 -0.73
C ASN A 191 21.54 11.51 -1.40
N GLY A 192 20.48 11.67 -0.61
CA GLY A 192 19.14 11.96 -1.10
C GLY A 192 18.38 10.76 -1.69
N ASN A 193 18.99 9.58 -1.68
CA ASN A 193 18.32 8.33 -2.07
C ASN A 193 17.84 7.55 -0.85
N VAL A 194 16.78 6.80 -1.03
CA VAL A 194 16.22 5.92 -0.02
C VAL A 194 16.07 4.52 -0.61
N HIS A 195 16.49 3.53 0.13
CA HIS A 195 16.24 2.13 -0.23
C HIS A 195 16.03 1.28 1.03
N MET A 196 15.43 0.13 0.85
CA MET A 196 15.23 -0.88 1.89
C MET A 196 16.05 -2.11 1.55
N GLU A 197 16.75 -2.65 2.53
CA GLU A 197 17.61 -3.83 2.39
C GLU A 197 17.49 -4.76 3.60
N SER A 198 17.94 -5.99 3.44
CA SER A 198 18.10 -6.91 4.58
C SER A 198 19.18 -6.39 5.52
N THR A 199 18.96 -6.54 6.83
CA THR A 199 19.91 -6.10 7.85
C THR A 199 21.25 -6.80 7.73
N GLY A 200 22.32 -6.01 7.70
CA GLY A 200 23.69 -6.45 7.75
C GLY A 200 24.38 -6.15 9.09
N GLU A 201 25.73 -6.25 9.12
CA GLU A 201 26.54 -5.98 10.30
C GLU A 201 26.70 -4.49 10.63
N THR A 202 26.33 -3.60 9.70
CA THR A 202 26.46 -2.15 9.86
C THR A 202 25.59 -1.66 11.01
N THR A 203 26.16 -0.85 11.89
CA THR A 203 25.44 -0.26 13.02
C THR A 203 24.34 0.68 12.53
N ALA A 204 23.13 0.52 13.09
CA ALA A 204 22.01 1.39 12.81
C ALA A 204 22.12 2.72 13.59
N SER A 205 21.68 3.80 12.96
CA SER A 205 21.53 5.12 13.61
C SER A 205 20.37 5.11 14.60
N VAL A 206 19.31 4.37 14.24
CA VAL A 206 18.09 4.15 15.05
C VAL A 206 17.61 2.73 14.83
N THR A 207 17.17 2.08 15.90
CA THR A 207 16.53 0.77 15.85
C THR A 207 15.09 0.88 16.38
N PHE A 208 14.15 0.40 15.59
CA PHE A 208 12.74 0.26 15.92
C PHE A 208 12.41 -1.22 16.11
N ARG A 209 11.70 -1.54 17.20
CA ARG A 209 11.17 -2.89 17.44
C ARG A 209 9.67 -2.81 17.49
N CYS A 210 9.00 -3.54 16.62
CA CYS A 210 7.55 -3.63 16.55
C CYS A 210 7.11 -4.94 15.90
N ASP A 211 5.82 -5.19 15.86
CA ASP A 211 5.30 -6.26 15.01
C ASP A 211 5.14 -5.81 13.54
N THR A 212 4.96 -6.77 12.66
CA THR A 212 4.77 -6.55 11.21
C THR A 212 3.59 -5.64 10.92
N GLU A 213 2.49 -5.78 11.66
CA GLU A 213 1.29 -4.96 11.50
C GLU A 213 1.56 -3.49 11.83
N THR A 214 2.21 -3.24 12.97
CA THR A 214 2.59 -1.87 13.37
C THR A 214 3.49 -1.21 12.34
N PHE A 215 4.47 -1.95 11.80
CA PHE A 215 5.32 -1.46 10.71
C PHE A 215 4.51 -1.12 9.45
N ALA A 216 3.61 -2.00 9.04
CA ALA A 216 2.74 -1.75 7.88
C ALA A 216 1.87 -0.50 8.09
N LEU A 217 1.21 -0.38 9.25
CA LEU A 217 0.37 0.78 9.57
C LEU A 217 1.17 2.09 9.62
N LEU A 218 2.42 2.06 10.10
CA LEU A 218 3.34 3.20 10.03
C LEU A 218 3.65 3.57 8.57
N ALA A 219 4.00 2.59 7.75
CA ALA A 219 4.34 2.80 6.35
C ALA A 219 3.19 3.42 5.55
N TYR A 220 1.95 3.00 5.84
CA TYR A 220 0.75 3.54 5.21
C TYR A 220 0.20 4.81 5.89
N GLY A 221 0.88 5.37 6.90
CA GLY A 221 0.46 6.59 7.60
C GLY A 221 -0.80 6.41 8.47
N ARG A 222 -1.14 5.17 8.85
CA ARG A 222 -2.31 4.85 9.66
C ARG A 222 -2.05 4.93 11.17
N THR A 223 -0.80 5.00 11.55
CA THR A 223 -0.36 5.32 12.90
C THR A 223 0.91 6.17 12.84
N SER A 224 1.22 6.90 13.90
CA SER A 224 2.48 7.63 14.03
C SER A 224 3.45 6.89 14.96
N LEU A 225 4.75 7.20 14.84
CA LEU A 225 5.75 6.69 15.79
C LEU A 225 5.38 6.99 17.23
N TYR A 226 4.96 8.24 17.50
CA TYR A 226 4.55 8.65 18.83
C TYR A 226 3.38 7.84 19.37
N LYS A 227 2.34 7.63 18.55
CA LYS A 227 1.17 6.85 18.92
C LYS A 227 1.55 5.39 19.18
N ALA A 228 2.28 4.75 18.26
CA ALA A 228 2.71 3.37 18.41
C ALA A 228 3.60 3.15 19.64
N GLU A 229 4.48 4.10 19.96
CA GLU A 229 5.34 4.05 21.15
C GLU A 229 4.50 4.24 22.44
N SER A 230 3.58 5.21 22.47
CA SER A 230 2.70 5.45 23.64
C SER A 230 1.76 4.29 23.94
N GLU A 231 1.37 3.53 22.93
CA GLU A 231 0.55 2.31 23.04
C GLU A 231 1.39 1.05 23.34
N GLY A 232 2.72 1.18 23.46
CA GLY A 232 3.62 0.05 23.72
C GLY A 232 3.80 -0.93 22.54
N ARG A 233 3.32 -0.56 21.34
CA ARG A 233 3.44 -1.37 20.12
C ARG A 233 4.79 -1.21 19.41
N LEU A 234 5.55 -0.18 19.78
CA LEU A 234 6.85 0.12 19.19
C LEU A 234 7.81 0.61 20.27
N THR A 235 9.08 0.23 20.15
CA THR A 235 10.16 0.81 20.94
C THR A 235 11.23 1.40 20.04
N VAL A 236 11.84 2.50 20.50
CA VAL A 236 12.88 3.22 19.77
C VAL A 236 14.18 3.21 20.56
N GLN A 237 15.28 2.80 19.94
CA GLN A 237 16.63 2.84 20.49
C GLN A 237 17.56 3.59 19.54
N GLY A 238 18.43 4.45 20.08
CA GLY A 238 19.38 5.24 19.29
C GLY A 238 18.99 6.72 19.18
N ASN A 239 19.35 7.37 18.08
CA ASN A 239 19.22 8.81 17.94
C ASN A 239 17.77 9.25 17.68
N ARG A 240 17.14 9.83 18.69
CA ARG A 240 15.75 10.32 18.66
C ARG A 240 15.50 11.41 17.61
N LYS A 241 16.51 12.22 17.26
CA LYS A 241 16.36 13.23 16.20
C LYS A 241 16.21 12.57 14.84
N PHE A 242 16.92 11.47 14.61
CA PHE A 242 16.75 10.70 13.37
C PHE A 242 15.43 9.94 13.36
N ALA A 243 15.00 9.40 14.51
CA ALA A 243 13.70 8.73 14.59
C ALA A 243 12.55 9.65 14.13
N SER A 244 12.58 10.93 14.46
CA SER A 244 11.54 11.89 14.05
C SER A 244 11.51 12.20 12.54
N LEU A 245 12.48 11.74 11.76
CA LEU A 245 12.47 11.84 10.30
C LEU A 245 11.55 10.80 9.64
N ILE A 246 11.24 9.72 10.38
CA ILE A 246 10.18 8.78 10.00
C ILE A 246 8.89 9.33 10.60
N SER A 247 8.29 10.26 9.92
CA SER A 247 6.97 10.76 10.28
C SER A 247 5.93 10.14 9.37
N GLY A 248 4.99 9.44 9.97
CA GLY A 248 3.72 9.20 9.31
C GLY A 248 2.93 10.48 9.21
#